data_6782a841b363a4b4b868a5921e4e762a
#
_entry.id   6782a841b363a4b4b868a5921e4e762a
#
_cell.length_a   1.000
_cell.length_b   1.000
_cell.length_c   1.000
_cell.angle_alpha   90.00
_cell.angle_beta   90.00
_cell.angle_gamma   90.00
#
_symmetry.space_group_name_H-M   'P 1'
#
loop_
_entity.id
_entity.type
_entity.pdbx_description
1 polymer ?
#
loop_
_entity_poly.entity_id
_entity_poly.type
_entity_poly.pdbx_seq_one_letter_code
_entity_poly.pdbx_strand_id
1 'polypeptide(L)'
;MTLLPTVGAGDVSGDPPFYPYKINYSLRHDSASNDSDLARFFGSQGNTRTYTFSFWIKRAMMCNISGLLQQVFGVGTSNNYGRMLFSNNNADEFEFKQNSSSGNFDVRTAQSFQDCNGWYHFVIAFDTTQGTDSKRIKIYVNGVLVTSFAESNYPGQNITSRINSGS
;
A
#
# COMPACT_ATOMS: atom_id res chain seq x y z
N MET A 1 -29.94 3.77 32.08
CA MET A 1 -28.85 3.22 31.28
C MET A 1 -28.20 4.38 30.54
N THR A 2 -27.11 4.92 31.09
CA THR A 2 -26.46 6.13 30.60
C THR A 2 -25.42 5.70 29.59
N LEU A 3 -25.60 6.04 28.33
CA LEU A 3 -24.61 5.86 27.30
C LEU A 3 -23.43 6.81 27.60
N LEU A 4 -22.27 6.28 27.89
CA LEU A 4 -21.04 7.05 27.93
C LEU A 4 -20.72 7.56 26.52
N PRO A 5 -20.42 8.86 26.36
CA PRO A 5 -19.96 9.35 25.07
C PRO A 5 -18.65 8.66 24.74
N THR A 6 -18.55 8.05 23.56
CA THR A 6 -17.30 7.56 23.01
C THR A 6 -16.40 8.77 22.78
N VAL A 7 -15.46 8.97 23.67
CA VAL A 7 -14.38 9.94 23.48
C VAL A 7 -13.57 9.42 22.28
N GLY A 8 -13.67 10.09 21.16
CA GLY A 8 -12.79 9.81 20.02
C GLY A 8 -11.34 9.96 20.50
N ALA A 9 -10.53 8.94 20.26
CA ALA A 9 -9.11 8.97 20.56
C ALA A 9 -8.47 10.19 19.84
N GLY A 10 -8.25 11.26 20.57
CA GLY A 10 -7.67 12.49 20.02
C GLY A 10 -7.96 13.76 20.81
N ASP A 11 -8.79 13.69 21.86
CA ASP A 11 -9.18 14.92 22.56
C ASP A 11 -9.00 14.80 24.10
N VAL A 12 -7.86 14.34 24.51
CA VAL A 12 -7.41 14.41 25.91
C VAL A 12 -6.13 15.21 25.95
N SER A 13 -6.21 16.39 26.55
CA SER A 13 -5.07 17.13 27.08
C SER A 13 -4.30 18.09 26.18
N GLY A 14 -4.92 18.86 25.29
CA GLY A 14 -4.22 20.05 24.73
C GLY A 14 -2.95 19.78 23.91
N ASP A 15 -2.54 18.53 23.76
CA ASP A 15 -1.47 18.17 22.85
C ASP A 15 -1.99 18.22 21.39
N PRO A 16 -1.24 18.83 20.46
CA PRO A 16 -1.63 18.82 19.06
C PRO A 16 -1.82 17.39 18.60
N PRO A 17 -2.92 17.06 17.91
CA PRO A 17 -3.14 15.70 17.41
C PRO A 17 -1.93 15.30 16.55
N PHE A 18 -1.47 14.06 16.70
CA PHE A 18 -0.35 13.49 15.94
C PHE A 18 -0.53 13.70 14.41
N TYR A 19 -1.79 13.76 13.97
CA TYR A 19 -2.18 14.17 12.62
C TYR A 19 -3.09 15.41 12.71
N PRO A 20 -2.72 16.54 12.09
CA PRO A 20 -3.51 17.78 12.13
C PRO A 20 -4.84 17.68 11.37
N TYR A 21 -5.05 16.59 10.64
CA TYR A 21 -6.26 16.36 9.83
C TYR A 21 -7.01 15.12 10.29
N LYS A 22 -8.30 15.29 10.56
CA LYS A 22 -9.20 14.20 10.89
C LYS A 22 -9.77 13.59 9.61
N ILE A 23 -9.59 12.29 9.43
CA ILE A 23 -10.26 11.53 8.37
C ILE A 23 -11.62 11.10 8.91
N ASN A 24 -12.70 11.70 8.38
CA ASN A 24 -14.06 11.46 8.85
C ASN A 24 -14.75 10.31 8.14
N TYR A 25 -14.21 9.82 7.04
CA TYR A 25 -14.85 8.81 6.19
C TYR A 25 -13.85 7.74 5.80
N SER A 26 -14.33 6.51 5.72
CA SER A 26 -13.59 5.37 5.18
C SER A 26 -14.45 4.63 4.16
N LEU A 27 -13.83 4.00 3.18
CA LEU A 27 -14.49 3.12 2.24
C LEU A 27 -14.23 1.68 2.63
N ARG A 28 -15.29 0.88 2.70
CA ARG A 28 -15.16 -0.56 2.90
C ARG A 28 -15.36 -1.25 1.55
N HIS A 29 -14.39 -2.07 1.17
CA HIS A 29 -14.49 -3.00 0.05
C HIS A 29 -14.90 -4.36 0.59
N ASP A 30 -15.94 -4.95 0.01
CA ASP A 30 -16.37 -6.31 0.30
C ASP A 30 -15.82 -7.23 -0.78
N SER A 31 -15.01 -8.21 -0.38
CA SER A 31 -14.44 -9.20 -1.30
C SER A 31 -15.42 -10.30 -1.72
N ALA A 32 -16.62 -10.33 -1.16
CA ALA A 32 -17.62 -11.33 -1.48
C ALA A 32 -18.27 -11.13 -2.86
N SER A 33 -18.19 -9.91 -3.39
CA SER A 33 -18.59 -9.59 -4.77
C SER A 33 -17.36 -9.13 -5.54
N ASN A 34 -17.07 -9.72 -6.68
CA ASN A 34 -15.98 -9.29 -7.57
C ASN A 34 -16.15 -7.87 -8.15
N ASP A 35 -17.15 -7.12 -7.70
CA ASP A 35 -17.59 -5.83 -8.24
C ASP A 35 -17.26 -4.63 -7.34
N SER A 36 -16.52 -4.80 -6.24
CA SER A 36 -16.19 -3.69 -5.35
C SER A 36 -14.78 -3.14 -5.62
N ASP A 37 -14.57 -2.56 -6.77
CA ASP A 37 -13.37 -1.81 -7.09
C ASP A 37 -13.67 -0.31 -7.29
N LEU A 38 -12.66 0.52 -7.03
CA LEU A 38 -12.64 1.91 -7.44
C LEU A 38 -11.68 2.06 -8.59
N ALA A 39 -12.20 2.31 -9.78
CA ALA A 39 -11.40 2.56 -10.96
C ALA A 39 -11.34 4.07 -11.27
N ARG A 40 -10.17 4.55 -11.65
CA ARG A 40 -9.97 5.90 -12.18
C ARG A 40 -9.03 5.86 -13.36
N PHE A 41 -9.48 6.47 -14.46
CA PHE A 41 -8.63 6.69 -15.63
C PHE A 41 -7.99 8.08 -15.53
N PHE A 42 -6.68 8.13 -15.74
CA PHE A 42 -5.94 9.38 -15.82
C PHE A 42 -5.73 9.74 -17.29
N GLY A 43 -6.19 10.91 -17.70
CA GLY A 43 -6.10 11.36 -19.10
C GLY A 43 -4.69 11.79 -19.53
N SER A 44 -3.73 11.85 -18.61
CA SER A 44 -2.35 12.20 -18.89
C SER A 44 -1.39 11.43 -18.00
N GLN A 45 -0.22 11.12 -18.54
CA GLN A 45 0.86 10.48 -17.81
C GLN A 45 1.41 11.42 -16.72
N GLY A 46 1.56 10.89 -15.51
CA GLY A 46 2.28 11.55 -14.43
C GLY A 46 3.78 11.20 -14.41
N ASN A 47 4.46 11.54 -13.31
CA ASN A 47 5.85 11.11 -13.13
C ASN A 47 5.89 9.62 -12.81
N THR A 48 6.49 8.83 -13.70
CA THR A 48 6.58 7.36 -13.58
C THR A 48 7.86 6.88 -12.89
N ARG A 49 8.79 7.80 -12.59
CA ARG A 49 10.07 7.45 -11.95
C ARG A 49 10.15 7.89 -10.49
N THR A 50 9.36 8.91 -10.13
CA THR A 50 9.40 9.49 -8.79
C THR A 50 7.99 9.83 -8.34
N TYR A 51 7.49 9.14 -7.31
CA TYR A 51 6.19 9.40 -6.70
C TYR A 51 6.12 8.81 -5.29
N THR A 52 5.10 9.21 -4.56
CA THR A 52 4.83 8.69 -3.22
C THR A 52 3.37 8.29 -3.11
N PHE A 53 3.10 7.12 -2.55
CA PHE A 53 1.79 6.71 -2.07
C PHE A 53 1.72 6.89 -0.56
N SER A 54 0.58 7.39 -0.08
CA SER A 54 0.28 7.46 1.34
C SER A 54 -1.18 7.11 1.54
N PHE A 55 -1.46 6.09 2.35
CA PHE A 55 -2.83 5.65 2.61
C PHE A 55 -2.96 4.97 3.97
N TRP A 56 -4.17 5.01 4.50
CA TRP A 56 -4.57 4.25 5.67
C TRP A 56 -5.38 3.04 5.24
N ILE A 57 -5.11 1.90 5.86
CA ILE A 57 -5.86 0.68 5.61
C ILE A 57 -6.12 -0.06 6.92
N LYS A 58 -7.32 -0.60 7.04
CA LYS A 58 -7.71 -1.57 8.05
C LYS A 58 -8.11 -2.85 7.33
N ARG A 59 -7.48 -3.94 7.68
CA ARG A 59 -7.77 -5.23 7.06
C ARG A 59 -9.05 -5.81 7.66
N ALA A 60 -9.94 -6.30 6.81
CA ALA A 60 -11.16 -6.98 7.23
C ALA A 60 -11.00 -8.51 7.29
N MET A 61 -10.00 -9.06 6.58
CA MET A 61 -9.79 -10.50 6.44
C MET A 61 -8.31 -10.79 6.23
N MET A 62 -7.85 -11.94 6.74
CA MET A 62 -6.49 -12.44 6.54
C MET A 62 -6.38 -13.24 5.24
N CYS A 63 -5.16 -13.29 4.65
CA CYS A 63 -4.87 -14.06 3.44
C CYS A 63 -4.65 -15.55 3.72
N ASN A 64 -5.22 -16.12 4.78
CA ASN A 64 -5.09 -17.54 5.09
C ASN A 64 -5.88 -18.47 4.14
N ILE A 65 -6.61 -17.91 3.19
CA ILE A 65 -7.32 -18.64 2.16
C ILE A 65 -6.42 -18.71 0.93
N SER A 66 -5.94 -19.91 0.62
CA SER A 66 -5.10 -20.17 -0.57
C SER A 66 -5.74 -19.61 -1.84
N GLY A 67 -5.00 -18.80 -2.57
CA GLY A 67 -5.41 -18.24 -3.86
C GLY A 67 -6.07 -16.87 -3.82
N LEU A 68 -6.39 -16.29 -2.65
CA LEU A 68 -6.95 -14.95 -2.56
C LEU A 68 -5.85 -13.89 -2.39
N LEU A 69 -5.67 -13.05 -3.39
CA LEU A 69 -4.84 -11.85 -3.33
C LEU A 69 -5.68 -10.69 -2.80
N GLN A 70 -5.23 -10.06 -1.72
CA GLN A 70 -5.85 -8.83 -1.24
C GLN A 70 -5.13 -7.63 -1.85
N GLN A 71 -5.58 -7.23 -3.03
CA GLN A 71 -5.00 -6.10 -3.74
C GLN A 71 -5.51 -4.78 -3.14
N VAL A 72 -4.57 -3.93 -2.76
CA VAL A 72 -4.83 -2.57 -2.24
C VAL A 72 -4.93 -1.58 -3.40
N PHE A 73 -4.02 -1.72 -4.36
CA PHE A 73 -3.94 -0.87 -5.54
C PHE A 73 -3.36 -1.67 -6.70
N GLY A 74 -3.85 -1.41 -7.90
CA GLY A 74 -3.32 -2.05 -9.09
C GLY A 74 -3.61 -1.29 -10.37
N VAL A 75 -2.72 -1.46 -11.32
CA VAL A 75 -2.82 -0.92 -12.68
C VAL A 75 -2.29 -1.94 -13.67
N GLY A 76 -2.91 -2.01 -14.83
CA GLY A 76 -2.47 -2.86 -15.93
C GLY A 76 -3.27 -4.15 -16.08
N THR A 77 -2.68 -5.14 -16.73
CA THR A 77 -3.29 -6.43 -17.07
C THR A 77 -2.58 -7.59 -16.38
N SER A 78 -3.02 -8.83 -16.62
CA SER A 78 -2.43 -10.04 -15.99
C SER A 78 -0.91 -10.19 -16.20
N ASN A 79 -0.37 -9.73 -17.33
CA ASN A 79 1.04 -9.91 -17.70
C ASN A 79 1.85 -8.59 -17.75
N ASN A 80 1.19 -7.45 -17.53
CA ASN A 80 1.83 -6.13 -17.58
C ASN A 80 1.17 -5.22 -16.55
N TYR A 81 1.67 -5.28 -15.32
CA TYR A 81 1.02 -4.65 -14.16
C TYR A 81 2.01 -3.98 -13.20
N GLY A 82 1.49 -3.04 -12.43
CA GLY A 82 2.07 -2.59 -11.16
C GLY A 82 1.01 -2.71 -10.08
N ARG A 83 1.33 -3.29 -8.90
CA ARG A 83 0.35 -3.51 -7.85
C ARG A 83 0.94 -3.52 -6.45
N MET A 84 0.12 -3.15 -5.49
CA MET A 84 0.34 -3.26 -4.06
C MET A 84 -0.71 -4.21 -3.49
N LEU A 85 -0.28 -5.17 -2.69
CA LEU A 85 -1.17 -6.19 -2.16
C LEU A 85 -0.66 -6.75 -0.83
N PHE A 86 -1.53 -7.45 -0.11
CA PHE A 86 -1.09 -8.36 0.93
C PHE A 86 -0.91 -9.75 0.32
N SER A 87 0.26 -10.32 0.53
CA SER A 87 0.66 -11.59 -0.07
C SER A 87 -0.14 -12.76 0.51
N ASN A 88 -0.55 -13.67 -0.35
CA ASN A 88 -1.27 -14.89 0.01
C ASN A 88 -0.37 -16.08 0.39
N ASN A 89 0.92 -15.85 0.58
CA ASN A 89 1.88 -16.91 0.96
C ASN A 89 1.76 -17.33 2.44
N ASN A 90 0.55 -17.25 3.02
CA ASN A 90 0.22 -17.50 4.42
C ASN A 90 0.89 -16.57 5.45
N ALA A 91 1.56 -15.52 5.01
CA ALA A 91 2.30 -14.64 5.89
C ALA A 91 1.68 -13.24 6.02
N ASP A 92 0.66 -12.88 5.20
CA ASP A 92 0.02 -11.56 5.25
C ASP A 92 1.01 -10.37 5.15
N GLU A 93 2.09 -10.57 4.41
CA GLU A 93 3.14 -9.58 4.16
C GLU A 93 2.66 -8.55 3.13
N PHE A 94 3.10 -7.30 3.28
CA PHE A 94 2.83 -6.27 2.27
C PHE A 94 3.83 -6.39 1.12
N GLU A 95 3.32 -6.43 -0.10
CA GLU A 95 4.09 -6.60 -1.33
C GLU A 95 3.81 -5.47 -2.30
N PHE A 96 4.88 -4.86 -2.81
CA PHE A 96 4.84 -3.91 -3.92
C PHE A 96 5.64 -4.46 -5.08
N LYS A 97 4.96 -4.73 -6.19
CA LYS A 97 5.59 -5.36 -7.35
C LYS A 97 5.11 -4.83 -8.68
N GLN A 98 5.95 -5.02 -9.66
CA GLN A 98 5.67 -4.75 -11.06
C GLN A 98 6.19 -5.89 -11.93
N ASN A 99 5.41 -6.23 -12.95
CA ASN A 99 5.84 -7.01 -14.10
C ASN A 99 5.53 -6.20 -15.35
N SER A 100 6.56 -5.75 -16.06
CA SER A 100 6.36 -4.97 -17.28
C SER A 100 7.60 -4.99 -18.18
N SER A 101 7.43 -4.66 -19.44
CA SER A 101 8.53 -4.52 -20.41
C SER A 101 9.53 -3.42 -20.02
N SER A 102 9.14 -2.45 -19.22
CA SER A 102 10.04 -1.40 -18.71
C SER A 102 10.90 -1.83 -17.54
N GLY A 103 10.66 -3.00 -16.97
CA GLY A 103 11.41 -3.59 -15.87
C GLY A 103 10.52 -4.22 -14.81
N ASN A 104 11.06 -5.23 -14.15
CA ASN A 104 10.38 -5.97 -13.09
C ASN A 104 11.00 -5.63 -11.74
N PHE A 105 10.18 -5.62 -10.71
CA PHE A 105 10.62 -5.58 -9.33
C PHE A 105 9.60 -6.28 -8.43
N ASP A 106 10.07 -6.73 -7.27
CA ASP A 106 9.26 -7.34 -6.22
C ASP A 106 9.88 -7.04 -4.87
N VAL A 107 9.22 -6.22 -4.07
CA VAL A 107 9.67 -5.85 -2.72
C VAL A 107 8.56 -6.20 -1.75
N ARG A 108 8.87 -7.14 -0.84
CA ARG A 108 7.91 -7.67 0.14
C ARG A 108 8.49 -7.58 1.54
N THR A 109 7.70 -7.00 2.45
CA THR A 109 8.10 -6.87 3.86
C THR A 109 8.25 -8.24 4.52
N ALA A 110 9.18 -8.38 5.48
CA ALA A 110 9.22 -9.56 6.34
C ALA A 110 8.18 -9.49 7.47
N GLN A 111 7.61 -8.31 7.71
CA GLN A 111 6.55 -8.10 8.68
C GLN A 111 5.22 -8.58 8.14
N SER A 112 4.48 -9.34 8.97
CA SER A 112 3.08 -9.73 8.73
C SER A 112 2.12 -8.70 9.30
N PHE A 113 0.97 -8.50 8.63
CA PHE A 113 -0.07 -7.54 8.99
C PHE A 113 -1.38 -8.28 9.30
N GLN A 114 -1.43 -8.94 10.46
CA GLN A 114 -2.52 -9.85 10.84
C GLN A 114 -3.53 -9.24 11.82
N ASP A 115 -3.35 -8.01 12.26
CA ASP A 115 -4.31 -7.33 13.11
C ASP A 115 -5.45 -6.72 12.28
N CYS A 116 -6.64 -7.34 12.36
CA CYS A 116 -7.86 -6.84 11.75
C CYS A 116 -8.51 -5.68 12.54
N ASN A 117 -8.06 -5.40 13.75
CA ASN A 117 -8.63 -4.35 14.59
C ASN A 117 -7.90 -3.02 14.46
N GLY A 118 -6.63 -3.07 14.05
CA GLY A 118 -5.77 -1.92 13.89
C GLY A 118 -5.85 -1.26 12.51
N TRP A 119 -5.61 0.05 12.48
CA TRP A 119 -5.31 0.79 11.27
C TRP A 119 -3.82 0.80 11.02
N TYR A 120 -3.42 0.61 9.77
CA TYR A 120 -2.04 0.77 9.33
C TYR A 120 -1.95 1.99 8.41
N HIS A 121 -0.94 2.82 8.64
CA HIS A 121 -0.56 3.88 7.71
C HIS A 121 0.64 3.43 6.90
N PHE A 122 0.46 3.29 5.60
CA PHE A 122 1.54 2.98 4.68
C PHE A 122 1.98 4.23 3.93
N VAL A 123 3.30 4.43 3.83
CA VAL A 123 3.90 5.38 2.91
C VAL A 123 4.93 4.64 2.06
N ILE A 124 4.76 4.67 0.75
CA ILE A 124 5.68 4.06 -0.21
C ILE A 124 6.30 5.16 -1.05
N ALA A 125 7.58 5.43 -0.85
CA ALA A 125 8.35 6.34 -1.68
C ALA A 125 9.07 5.54 -2.77
N PHE A 126 8.76 5.87 -4.03
CA PHE A 126 9.35 5.27 -5.22
C PHE A 126 10.19 6.32 -5.95
N ASP A 127 11.48 6.02 -6.15
CA ASP A 127 12.40 6.90 -6.86
C ASP A 127 13.48 6.08 -7.56
N THR A 128 13.25 5.74 -8.83
CA THR A 128 14.20 4.95 -9.62
C THR A 128 15.43 5.73 -10.08
N THR A 129 15.51 7.03 -9.84
CA THR A 129 16.69 7.84 -10.20
C THR A 129 17.87 7.59 -9.26
N GLN A 130 17.61 6.98 -8.08
CA GLN A 130 18.63 6.68 -7.08
C GLN A 130 19.68 5.70 -7.60
N GLY A 131 20.96 6.01 -7.36
CA GLY A 131 22.08 5.12 -7.75
C GLY A 131 22.11 3.80 -6.98
N THR A 132 21.71 3.82 -5.70
CA THR A 132 21.63 2.63 -4.85
C THR A 132 20.26 2.01 -4.98
N ASP A 133 20.17 0.71 -5.28
CA ASP A 133 18.92 -0.02 -5.51
C ASP A 133 17.97 -0.01 -4.31
N SER A 134 18.46 -0.26 -3.10
CA SER A 134 17.67 -0.24 -1.87
C SER A 134 17.10 1.15 -1.50
N LYS A 135 17.57 2.22 -2.18
CA LYS A 135 17.02 3.56 -2.02
C LYS A 135 15.88 3.88 -3.00
N ARG A 136 15.65 3.02 -4.01
CA ARG A 136 14.64 3.23 -5.05
C ARG A 136 13.21 2.97 -4.57
N ILE A 137 13.05 2.10 -3.57
CA ILE A 137 11.78 1.87 -2.88
C ILE A 137 12.03 1.96 -1.38
N LYS A 138 11.26 2.80 -0.70
CA LYS A 138 11.21 2.87 0.75
C LYS A 138 9.76 2.69 1.19
N ILE A 139 9.54 1.79 2.13
CA ILE A 139 8.24 1.50 2.72
C ILE A 139 8.28 1.93 4.17
N TYR A 140 7.31 2.73 4.58
CA TYR A 140 7.11 3.10 5.97
C TYR A 140 5.76 2.55 6.43
N VAL A 141 5.73 2.02 7.63
CA VAL A 141 4.51 1.55 8.30
C VAL A 141 4.37 2.30 9.61
N ASN A 142 3.26 2.98 9.81
CA ASN A 142 2.99 3.80 10.98
C ASN A 142 4.16 4.79 11.31
N GLY A 143 4.75 5.37 10.25
CA GLY A 143 5.86 6.31 10.37
C GLY A 143 7.25 5.68 10.52
N VAL A 144 7.34 4.35 10.67
CA VAL A 144 8.62 3.63 10.85
C VAL A 144 9.08 3.05 9.52
N LEU A 145 10.35 3.32 9.14
CA LEU A 145 10.96 2.75 7.93
C LEU A 145 11.11 1.23 8.08
N VAL A 146 10.61 0.48 7.11
CA VAL A 146 10.83 -0.96 7.01
C VAL A 146 12.27 -1.22 6.56
N THR A 147 12.99 -2.03 7.32
CA THR A 147 14.39 -2.40 7.05
C THR A 147 14.58 -3.90 6.81
N SER A 148 13.55 -4.72 7.08
CA SER A 148 13.57 -6.17 6.88
C SER A 148 12.58 -6.57 5.80
N PHE A 149 13.07 -7.28 4.80
CA PHE A 149 12.30 -7.72 3.64
C PHE A 149 12.41 -9.23 3.46
N ALA A 150 11.29 -9.86 3.12
CA ALA A 150 11.24 -11.28 2.71
C ALA A 150 11.64 -11.44 1.24
N GLU A 151 11.35 -10.42 0.42
CA GLU A 151 11.80 -10.31 -0.97
C GLU A 151 12.31 -8.88 -1.21
N SER A 152 13.45 -8.72 -1.87
CA SER A 152 14.11 -7.43 -2.08
C SER A 152 14.66 -7.25 -3.50
N ASN A 153 13.91 -7.72 -4.49
CA ASN A 153 14.23 -7.46 -5.90
C ASN A 153 13.82 -6.03 -6.26
N TYR A 154 14.75 -5.09 -6.11
CA TYR A 154 14.52 -3.67 -6.36
C TYR A 154 14.48 -3.33 -7.86
N PRO A 155 13.77 -2.26 -8.26
CA PRO A 155 13.73 -1.81 -9.64
C PRO A 155 15.12 -1.40 -10.17
N GLY A 156 15.37 -1.61 -11.44
CA GLY A 156 16.54 -1.07 -12.11
C GLY A 156 16.58 0.46 -12.07
N GLN A 157 17.77 1.07 -12.21
CA GLN A 157 17.89 2.52 -12.25
C GLN A 157 17.18 3.09 -13.50
N ASN A 158 16.46 4.19 -13.30
CA ASN A 158 15.72 4.91 -14.32
C ASN A 158 14.61 4.12 -15.05
N ILE A 159 14.19 2.96 -14.54
CA ILE A 159 13.01 2.30 -15.09
C ILE A 159 11.76 3.12 -14.84
N THR A 160 10.77 2.96 -15.71
CA THR A 160 9.46 3.59 -15.57
C THR A 160 8.48 2.64 -14.91
N SER A 161 7.71 3.16 -13.96
CA SER A 161 6.62 2.41 -13.36
C SER A 161 5.40 2.36 -14.27
N ARG A 162 4.64 1.26 -14.18
CA ARG A 162 3.27 1.18 -14.74
C ARG A 162 2.30 2.11 -14.01
N ILE A 163 2.57 2.39 -12.75
CA ILE A 163 1.82 3.38 -11.99
C ILE A 163 2.15 4.77 -12.54
N ASN A 164 1.15 5.62 -12.71
CA ASN A 164 1.22 6.93 -13.37
C ASN A 164 1.57 6.89 -14.88
N SER A 165 1.55 5.74 -15.53
CA SER A 165 1.97 5.64 -16.94
C SER A 165 0.91 6.12 -17.94
N GLY A 166 -0.21 6.66 -17.52
CA GLY A 166 -1.32 6.95 -18.43
C GLY A 166 -1.81 5.68 -19.16
N SER A 167 -3.07 5.48 -19.29
CA SER A 167 -3.66 4.37 -20.05
C SER A 167 -3.98 4.83 -21.48
#